data_015ce238c0c6f14c6059829202c782e0
#
_entry.id   015ce238c0c6f14c6059829202c782e0
#
_cell.length_a   1.000
_cell.length_b   1.000
_cell.length_c   1.000
_cell.angle_alpha   90.00
_cell.angle_beta   90.00
_cell.angle_gamma   90.00
#
_symmetry.space_group_name_H-M   'P 1'
#
loop_
_entity.id
_entity.type
_entity.pdbx_description
1 polymer ?
#
loop_
_entity_poly.entity_id
_entity_poly.type
_entity_poly.pdbx_seq_one_letter_code
_entity_poly.pdbx_strand_id
1 'polypeptide(L)'
;EFYIRKILPLGKKVYISGKISFYKNAYQITNPTYVKSLNEKKDILKIFPKYSLTEGLTEKIYRKLIQNVLNKIKGSDDWHNSNFLKKNKFNKIKDTFINLHNPMNKIDINSNDYRRMAYDEIFSNLLILMKARKIVKIKKKERKYFEKGIEQIILNNFPYKLTEGQNKILKELDRDV
;
A
#
# COMPACT_ATOMS: atom_id res chain seq x y z
N GLU A 1 32.17 -6.46 26.39
CA GLU A 1 32.91 -7.68 25.99
C GLU A 1 32.10 -8.96 26.14
N PHE A 2 31.44 -9.20 27.27
CA PHE A 2 30.67 -10.42 27.56
C PHE A 2 29.54 -10.70 26.53
N TYR A 3 28.82 -9.67 26.08
CA TYR A 3 27.77 -9.78 25.09
C TYR A 3 28.30 -10.20 23.72
N ILE A 4 29.44 -9.65 23.31
CA ILE A 4 30.07 -9.98 22.00
C ILE A 4 30.54 -11.44 22.00
N ARG A 5 31.15 -11.93 23.07
CA ARG A 5 31.58 -13.33 23.15
C ARG A 5 30.40 -14.31 23.13
N LYS A 6 29.24 -13.90 23.64
CA LYS A 6 28.01 -14.71 23.58
C LYS A 6 27.48 -14.83 22.14
N ILE A 7 27.57 -13.75 21.37
CA ILE A 7 27.06 -13.72 19.98
C ILE A 7 28.10 -14.30 19.01
N LEU A 8 29.37 -14.02 19.24
CA LEU A 8 30.51 -14.47 18.42
C LEU A 8 31.41 -15.41 19.25
N PRO A 9 31.02 -16.68 19.41
CA PRO A 9 31.79 -17.63 20.19
C PRO A 9 33.12 -17.91 19.51
N LEU A 10 34.23 -17.86 20.29
CA LEU A 10 35.56 -18.15 19.81
C LEU A 10 35.69 -19.57 19.25
N GLY A 11 36.40 -19.71 18.14
CA GLY A 11 36.65 -20.99 17.47
C GLY A 11 35.46 -21.58 16.72
N LYS A 12 34.28 -20.92 16.70
CA LYS A 12 33.13 -21.39 15.94
C LYS A 12 32.89 -20.57 14.66
N LYS A 13 32.51 -21.23 13.59
CA LYS A 13 32.07 -20.57 12.36
C LYS A 13 30.65 -20.09 12.53
N VAL A 14 30.38 -18.82 12.15
CA VAL A 14 29.05 -18.20 12.19
C VAL A 14 28.76 -17.49 10.88
N TYR A 15 27.49 -17.36 10.55
CA TYR A 15 27.02 -16.50 9.48
C TYR A 15 26.71 -15.12 10.05
N ILE A 16 27.21 -14.08 9.39
CA ILE A 16 27.00 -12.68 9.77
C ILE A 16 26.35 -11.95 8.62
N SER A 17 25.31 -11.19 8.90
CA SER A 17 24.67 -10.26 7.96
C SER A 17 24.69 -8.85 8.55
N GLY A 18 25.12 -7.86 7.77
CA GLY A 18 25.21 -6.48 8.23
C GLY A 18 25.78 -5.57 7.16
N LYS A 19 25.79 -4.27 7.43
CA LYS A 19 26.39 -3.27 6.54
C LYS A 19 27.91 -3.29 6.70
N ILE A 20 28.61 -3.53 5.60
CA ILE A 20 30.06 -3.47 5.56
C ILE A 20 30.49 -1.99 5.45
N SER A 21 31.45 -1.57 6.24
CA SER A 21 32.12 -0.29 6.17
C SER A 21 33.62 -0.50 6.05
N PHE A 22 34.32 0.46 5.47
CA PHE A 22 35.78 0.46 5.35
C PHE A 22 36.34 1.52 6.30
N TYR A 23 37.18 1.11 7.22
CA TYR A 23 37.81 2.00 8.19
C TYR A 23 39.21 1.52 8.54
N LYS A 24 40.17 2.45 8.62
CA LYS A 24 41.59 2.16 8.92
C LYS A 24 42.16 0.99 8.07
N ASN A 25 41.98 1.05 6.76
CA ASN A 25 42.41 0.04 5.80
C ASN A 25 41.85 -1.39 6.02
N ALA A 26 40.77 -1.55 6.75
CA ALA A 26 40.12 -2.82 6.96
C ALA A 26 38.59 -2.75 6.76
N TYR A 27 38.01 -3.82 6.24
CA TYR A 27 36.56 -3.97 6.21
C TYR A 27 36.06 -4.38 7.57
N GLN A 28 34.98 -3.71 8.03
CA GLN A 28 34.35 -4.00 9.31
C GLN A 28 32.83 -4.03 9.20
N ILE A 29 32.21 -4.79 10.08
CA ILE A 29 30.76 -4.78 10.33
C ILE A 29 30.59 -4.34 11.79
N THR A 30 30.20 -3.08 12.02
CA THR A 30 30.11 -2.51 13.36
C THR A 30 28.89 -3.04 14.11
N ASN A 31 27.74 -3.12 13.43
CA ASN A 31 26.47 -3.58 14.01
C ASN A 31 25.85 -4.65 13.08
N PRO A 32 26.19 -5.93 13.28
CA PRO A 32 25.57 -6.98 12.48
C PRO A 32 24.08 -7.09 12.77
N THR A 33 23.28 -7.12 11.72
CA THR A 33 21.82 -7.28 11.82
C THR A 33 21.47 -8.68 12.30
N TYR A 34 22.21 -9.68 11.81
CA TYR A 34 22.06 -11.07 12.21
C TYR A 34 23.42 -11.73 12.39
N VAL A 35 23.51 -12.53 13.46
CA VAL A 35 24.60 -13.48 13.69
C VAL A 35 23.94 -14.83 13.98
N LYS A 36 24.24 -15.84 13.19
CA LYS A 36 23.62 -17.15 13.26
C LYS A 36 24.64 -18.27 13.16
N SER A 37 24.36 -19.40 13.80
CA SER A 37 25.15 -20.62 13.66
C SER A 37 25.05 -21.20 12.24
N LEU A 38 25.97 -22.13 11.89
CA LEU A 38 25.95 -22.78 10.58
C LEU A 38 24.63 -23.51 10.30
N ASN A 39 23.99 -24.05 11.31
CA ASN A 39 22.74 -24.79 11.18
C ASN A 39 21.53 -23.88 10.86
N GLU A 40 21.65 -22.57 11.13
CA GLU A 40 20.58 -21.55 10.94
C GLU A 40 20.78 -20.75 9.64
N LYS A 41 21.58 -21.27 8.68
CA LYS A 41 21.83 -20.61 7.39
C LYS A 41 20.55 -20.16 6.67
N LYS A 42 19.52 -21.01 6.71
CA LYS A 42 18.23 -20.73 6.05
C LYS A 42 17.57 -19.46 6.57
N ASP A 43 17.77 -19.11 7.84
CA ASP A 43 17.15 -17.92 8.43
C ASP A 43 17.80 -16.59 8.00
N ILE A 44 19.07 -16.64 7.61
CA ILE A 44 19.79 -15.48 7.05
C ILE A 44 19.46 -15.25 5.58
N LEU A 45 19.20 -16.34 4.85
CA LEU A 45 18.91 -16.28 3.42
C LEU A 45 17.45 -15.93 3.11
N LYS A 46 16.58 -15.80 4.11
CA LYS A 46 15.19 -15.36 3.93
C LYS A 46 15.12 -13.92 3.42
N ILE A 47 14.18 -13.69 2.53
CA ILE A 47 13.80 -12.33 2.13
C ILE A 47 12.88 -11.77 3.21
N PHE A 48 13.21 -10.58 3.68
CA PHE A 48 12.39 -9.89 4.67
C PHE A 48 11.88 -8.57 4.10
N PRO A 49 10.60 -8.23 4.31
CA PRO A 49 10.11 -6.92 3.98
C PRO A 49 10.79 -5.87 4.87
N LYS A 50 11.12 -4.73 4.29
CA LYS A 50 11.65 -3.57 5.02
C LYS A 50 10.50 -2.64 5.37
N TYR A 51 10.43 -2.25 6.63
CA TYR A 51 9.41 -1.34 7.14
C TYR A 51 10.00 0.03 7.46
N SER A 52 9.23 1.09 7.21
CA SER A 52 9.54 2.41 7.73
C SER A 52 9.15 2.46 9.20
N LEU A 53 10.12 2.58 10.08
CA LEU A 53 9.93 2.51 11.53
C LEU A 53 10.18 3.87 12.17
N THR A 54 9.51 4.14 13.28
CA THR A 54 9.76 5.29 14.16
C THR A 54 10.86 4.97 15.17
N GLU A 55 11.42 6.00 15.77
CA GLU A 55 12.44 5.86 16.81
C GLU A 55 11.94 4.98 17.97
N GLY A 56 12.83 4.16 18.49
CA GLY A 56 12.53 3.21 19.58
C GLY A 56 11.96 1.87 19.12
N LEU A 57 11.55 1.71 17.87
CA LEU A 57 11.01 0.46 17.35
C LEU A 57 12.00 -0.25 16.41
N THR A 58 12.45 -1.45 16.79
CA THR A 58 13.36 -2.23 15.95
C THR A 58 12.61 -3.09 14.93
N GLU A 59 13.20 -3.32 13.75
CA GLU A 59 12.63 -4.22 12.74
C GLU A 59 12.30 -5.61 13.30
N LYS A 60 13.12 -6.14 14.17
CA LYS A 60 12.91 -7.47 14.77
C LYS A 60 11.64 -7.51 15.61
N ILE A 61 11.40 -6.49 16.42
CA ILE A 61 10.18 -6.37 17.25
C ILE A 61 8.97 -6.22 16.34
N TYR A 62 9.05 -5.31 15.35
CA TYR A 62 7.95 -5.05 14.44
C TYR A 62 7.56 -6.28 13.64
N ARG A 63 8.52 -7.02 13.09
CA ARG A 63 8.25 -8.28 12.38
C ARG A 63 7.57 -9.31 13.28
N LYS A 64 8.01 -9.43 14.55
CA LYS A 64 7.35 -10.33 15.52
C LYS A 64 5.89 -9.94 15.76
N LEU A 65 5.62 -8.64 15.89
CA LEU A 65 4.25 -8.14 16.04
C LEU A 65 3.39 -8.46 14.81
N ILE A 66 3.90 -8.18 13.61
CA ILE A 66 3.20 -8.53 12.35
C ILE A 66 2.89 -10.02 12.28
N GLN A 67 3.86 -10.90 12.57
CA GLN A 67 3.63 -12.35 12.58
C GLN A 67 2.53 -12.75 13.57
N ASN A 68 2.53 -12.17 14.76
CA ASN A 68 1.48 -12.42 15.75
C ASN A 68 0.10 -11.99 15.25
N VAL A 69 0.01 -10.85 14.56
CA VAL A 69 -1.24 -10.37 13.96
C VAL A 69 -1.70 -11.31 12.85
N LEU A 70 -0.80 -11.66 11.91
CA LEU A 70 -1.12 -12.56 10.80
C LEU A 70 -1.63 -13.92 11.27
N ASN A 71 -1.05 -14.47 12.35
CA ASN A 71 -1.48 -15.72 12.95
C ASN A 71 -2.88 -15.64 13.61
N LYS A 72 -3.27 -14.42 14.05
CA LYS A 72 -4.57 -14.17 14.68
C LYS A 72 -5.66 -13.79 13.71
N ILE A 73 -5.32 -13.43 12.47
CA ILE A 73 -6.32 -13.16 11.43
C ILE A 73 -7.07 -14.46 11.16
N LYS A 74 -8.20 -14.63 11.83
CA LYS A 74 -9.17 -15.68 11.51
C LYS A 74 -9.71 -15.37 10.13
N GLY A 75 -10.03 -16.41 9.35
CA GLY A 75 -10.51 -16.23 7.98
C GLY A 75 -11.74 -15.31 7.96
N SER A 76 -11.50 -14.02 7.72
CA SER A 76 -12.56 -13.13 7.28
C SER A 76 -12.87 -13.48 5.84
N ASP A 77 -14.14 -13.58 5.51
CA ASP A 77 -14.55 -13.72 4.12
C ASP A 77 -14.01 -12.53 3.33
N ASP A 78 -13.54 -12.83 2.12
CA ASP A 78 -13.07 -11.79 1.22
C ASP A 78 -14.28 -10.94 0.78
N TRP A 79 -14.13 -9.61 0.76
CA TRP A 79 -15.22 -8.72 0.29
C TRP A 79 -15.45 -8.80 -1.23
N HIS A 80 -14.52 -9.38 -1.97
CA HIS A 80 -14.72 -9.68 -3.37
C HIS A 80 -15.22 -11.10 -3.56
N ASN A 81 -16.11 -11.28 -4.52
CA ASN A 81 -16.57 -12.62 -4.87
C ASN A 81 -15.46 -13.44 -5.55
N SER A 82 -15.55 -14.76 -5.47
CA SER A 82 -14.55 -15.69 -5.99
C SER A 82 -14.35 -15.60 -7.51
N ASN A 83 -15.38 -15.25 -8.27
CA ASN A 83 -15.28 -15.07 -9.72
C ASN A 83 -14.44 -13.84 -10.08
N PHE A 84 -14.62 -12.74 -9.34
CA PHE A 84 -13.82 -11.54 -9.51
C PHE A 84 -12.35 -11.80 -9.20
N LEU A 85 -12.05 -12.50 -8.10
CA LEU A 85 -10.69 -12.85 -7.70
C LEU A 85 -10.01 -13.70 -8.79
N LYS A 86 -10.69 -14.73 -9.28
CA LYS A 86 -10.18 -15.61 -10.34
C LYS A 86 -9.90 -14.84 -11.64
N LYS A 87 -10.85 -14.01 -12.09
CA LYS A 87 -10.72 -13.21 -13.31
C LYS A 87 -9.49 -12.29 -13.28
N ASN A 88 -9.21 -11.69 -12.14
CA ASN A 88 -8.11 -10.75 -11.98
C ASN A 88 -6.81 -11.41 -11.47
N LYS A 89 -6.82 -12.73 -11.26
CA LYS A 89 -5.70 -13.49 -10.68
C LYS A 89 -5.28 -12.97 -9.30
N PHE A 90 -6.25 -12.51 -8.52
CA PHE A 90 -6.02 -12.03 -7.17
C PHE A 90 -6.13 -13.17 -6.16
N ASN A 91 -5.22 -13.18 -5.19
CA ASN A 91 -5.32 -14.04 -4.02
C ASN A 91 -6.39 -13.52 -3.06
N LYS A 92 -6.85 -14.38 -2.14
CA LYS A 92 -7.68 -13.93 -1.03
C LYS A 92 -6.91 -12.94 -0.17
N ILE A 93 -7.61 -11.99 0.45
CA ILE A 93 -6.97 -10.92 1.22
C ILE A 93 -6.02 -11.43 2.30
N LYS A 94 -6.37 -12.50 3.00
CA LYS A 94 -5.51 -13.13 4.01
C LYS A 94 -4.21 -13.63 3.40
N ASP A 95 -4.30 -14.36 2.28
CA ASP A 95 -3.13 -14.93 1.60
C ASP A 95 -2.25 -13.82 1.04
N THR A 96 -2.88 -12.76 0.51
CA THR A 96 -2.18 -11.54 0.06
C THR A 96 -1.35 -10.92 1.20
N PHE A 97 -1.92 -10.74 2.38
CA PHE A 97 -1.17 -10.24 3.53
C PHE A 97 -0.03 -11.17 3.94
N ILE A 98 -0.28 -12.47 3.99
CA ILE A 98 0.77 -13.44 4.33
C ILE A 98 1.91 -13.37 3.33
N ASN A 99 1.62 -13.36 2.04
CA ASN A 99 2.63 -13.33 0.98
C ASN A 99 3.46 -12.04 0.99
N LEU A 100 2.82 -10.88 1.23
CA LEU A 100 3.50 -9.59 1.29
C LEU A 100 4.41 -9.46 2.53
N HIS A 101 4.02 -10.05 3.65
CA HIS A 101 4.79 -9.99 4.89
C HIS A 101 5.78 -11.16 5.08
N ASN A 102 5.60 -12.26 4.35
CA ASN A 102 6.51 -13.41 4.31
C ASN A 102 6.88 -13.77 2.87
N PRO A 103 7.54 -12.89 2.13
CA PRO A 103 7.82 -13.12 0.72
C PRO A 103 8.81 -14.26 0.53
N MET A 104 8.49 -15.21 -0.33
CA MET A 104 9.40 -16.27 -0.77
C MET A 104 10.41 -15.74 -1.81
N ASN A 105 9.99 -14.77 -2.63
CA ASN A 105 10.78 -14.12 -3.66
C ASN A 105 10.70 -12.60 -3.52
N LYS A 106 11.59 -11.89 -4.22
CA LYS A 106 11.50 -10.43 -4.29
C LYS A 106 10.13 -10.04 -4.85
N ILE A 107 9.38 -9.24 -4.08
CA ILE A 107 8.08 -8.74 -4.51
C ILE A 107 8.30 -7.68 -5.58
N ASP A 108 7.66 -7.85 -6.73
CA ASP A 108 7.56 -6.85 -7.78
C ASP A 108 6.22 -6.10 -7.67
N ILE A 109 6.19 -4.85 -8.14
CA ILE A 109 4.98 -4.03 -8.27
C ILE A 109 3.91 -4.76 -9.10
N ASN A 110 4.32 -5.57 -10.08
CA ASN A 110 3.42 -6.36 -10.93
C ASN A 110 2.95 -7.67 -10.28
N SER A 111 3.42 -8.00 -9.07
CA SER A 111 2.95 -9.20 -8.37
C SER A 111 1.44 -9.13 -8.11
N ASN A 112 0.77 -10.28 -8.17
CA ASN A 112 -0.68 -10.35 -7.97
C ASN A 112 -1.10 -9.82 -6.59
N ASP A 113 -0.29 -10.04 -5.58
CA ASP A 113 -0.55 -9.59 -4.21
C ASP A 113 -0.42 -8.05 -4.09
N TYR A 114 0.61 -7.45 -4.71
CA TYR A 114 0.75 -6.00 -4.74
C TYR A 114 -0.38 -5.33 -5.51
N ARG A 115 -0.71 -5.86 -6.69
CA ARG A 115 -1.83 -5.37 -7.52
C ARG A 115 -3.16 -5.50 -6.79
N ARG A 116 -3.37 -6.56 -6.01
CA ARG A 116 -4.56 -6.74 -5.19
C ARG A 116 -4.69 -5.61 -4.16
N MET A 117 -3.64 -5.32 -3.41
CA MET A 117 -3.66 -4.25 -2.40
C MET A 117 -3.89 -2.87 -3.03
N ALA A 118 -3.19 -2.57 -4.14
CA ALA A 118 -3.38 -1.32 -4.86
C ALA A 118 -4.82 -1.16 -5.38
N TYR A 119 -5.41 -2.24 -5.91
CA TYR A 119 -6.80 -2.23 -6.34
C TYR A 119 -7.76 -1.92 -5.18
N ASP A 120 -7.61 -2.60 -4.05
CA ASP A 120 -8.48 -2.42 -2.90
C ASP A 120 -8.38 -1.00 -2.31
N GLU A 121 -7.20 -0.42 -2.29
CA GLU A 121 -6.98 0.96 -1.84
C GLU A 121 -7.68 1.96 -2.77
N ILE A 122 -7.47 1.86 -4.08
CA ILE A 122 -8.12 2.74 -5.06
C ILE A 122 -9.65 2.56 -5.00
N PHE A 123 -10.12 1.32 -4.94
CA PHE A 123 -11.54 1.01 -4.89
C PHE A 123 -12.22 1.60 -3.63
N SER A 124 -11.60 1.44 -2.46
CA SER A 124 -12.12 2.01 -1.21
C SER A 124 -12.17 3.54 -1.25
N ASN A 125 -11.14 4.19 -1.80
CA ASN A 125 -11.12 5.65 -1.98
C ASN A 125 -12.23 6.12 -2.92
N LEU A 126 -12.46 5.42 -4.03
CA LEU A 126 -13.56 5.74 -4.95
C LEU A 126 -14.94 5.57 -4.28
N LEU A 127 -15.13 4.52 -3.47
CA LEU A 127 -16.37 4.33 -2.71
C LEU A 127 -16.63 5.48 -1.72
N ILE A 128 -15.59 5.94 -1.03
CA ILE A 128 -15.69 7.09 -0.11
C ILE A 128 -16.09 8.35 -0.87
N LEU A 129 -15.45 8.62 -2.00
CA LEU A 129 -15.78 9.77 -2.85
C LEU A 129 -17.20 9.69 -3.40
N MET A 130 -17.65 8.52 -3.86
CA MET A 130 -19.02 8.30 -4.31
C MET A 130 -20.03 8.55 -3.18
N LYS A 131 -19.75 8.06 -1.97
CA LYS A 131 -20.59 8.31 -0.80
C LYS A 131 -20.67 9.79 -0.44
N ALA A 132 -19.53 10.48 -0.45
CA ALA A 132 -19.47 11.92 -0.20
C ALA A 132 -20.30 12.71 -1.22
N ARG A 133 -20.14 12.42 -2.51
CA ARG A 133 -20.93 13.04 -3.60
C ARG A 133 -22.44 12.79 -3.41
N LYS A 134 -22.83 11.57 -3.06
CA LYS A 134 -24.25 11.25 -2.79
C LYS A 134 -24.80 12.08 -1.65
N ILE A 135 -24.06 12.25 -0.56
CA ILE A 135 -24.47 13.08 0.59
C ILE A 135 -24.63 14.56 0.19
N VAL A 136 -23.70 15.08 -0.59
CA VAL A 136 -23.79 16.48 -1.09
C VAL A 136 -25.02 16.66 -1.97
N LYS A 137 -25.29 15.72 -2.89
CA LYS A 137 -26.48 15.77 -3.75
C LYS A 137 -27.80 15.73 -2.96
N ILE A 138 -27.86 14.98 -1.86
CA ILE A 138 -29.07 14.92 -1.02
C ILE A 138 -29.26 16.21 -0.21
N LYS A 139 -28.21 16.94 0.10
CA LYS A 139 -28.26 18.21 0.89
C LYS A 139 -28.67 19.43 0.06
N LYS A 140 -28.89 19.31 -1.24
CA LYS A 140 -29.40 20.43 -2.05
C LYS A 140 -30.80 20.81 -1.58
N LYS A 141 -30.88 21.99 -0.94
CA LYS A 141 -32.14 22.42 -0.30
C LYS A 141 -33.07 23.17 -1.23
N GLU A 142 -32.58 23.91 -2.19
CA GLU A 142 -33.41 24.76 -3.04
C GLU A 142 -32.84 24.79 -4.47
N ARG A 143 -33.73 24.64 -5.44
CA ARG A 143 -33.38 24.79 -6.85
C ARG A 143 -33.20 26.27 -7.14
N LYS A 144 -32.01 26.67 -7.52
CA LYS A 144 -31.76 28.02 -7.98
C LYS A 144 -32.31 28.18 -9.37
N TYR A 145 -33.14 29.18 -9.56
CA TYR A 145 -33.67 29.54 -10.87
C TYR A 145 -32.79 30.61 -11.47
N PHE A 146 -32.17 30.33 -12.60
CA PHE A 146 -31.48 31.34 -13.38
C PHE A 146 -32.40 31.86 -14.46
N GLU A 147 -32.36 33.18 -14.69
CA GLU A 147 -33.08 33.79 -15.80
C GLU A 147 -32.45 33.29 -17.12
N LYS A 148 -33.19 32.46 -17.85
CA LYS A 148 -32.75 31.90 -19.12
C LYS A 148 -32.33 32.92 -20.18
N GLY A 149 -32.86 34.18 -20.06
CA GLY A 149 -32.50 35.29 -20.94
C GLY A 149 -31.03 35.71 -20.82
N ILE A 150 -30.45 35.67 -19.64
CA ILE A 150 -29.05 36.06 -19.42
C ILE A 150 -28.11 35.06 -20.08
N GLU A 151 -28.37 33.77 -19.95
CA GLU A 151 -27.56 32.72 -20.60
C GLU A 151 -27.51 32.89 -22.11
N GLN A 152 -28.65 33.14 -22.75
CA GLN A 152 -28.72 33.38 -24.21
C GLN A 152 -27.97 34.66 -24.62
N ILE A 153 -28.06 35.72 -23.85
CA ILE A 153 -27.29 36.95 -24.10
C ILE A 153 -25.79 36.69 -24.03
N ILE A 154 -25.34 35.95 -23.03
CA ILE A 154 -23.93 35.59 -22.89
C ILE A 154 -23.48 34.74 -24.07
N LEU A 155 -24.23 33.68 -24.42
CA LEU A 155 -23.90 32.77 -25.51
C LEU A 155 -23.87 33.48 -26.88
N ASN A 156 -24.78 34.43 -27.11
CA ASN A 156 -24.82 35.19 -28.38
C ASN A 156 -23.67 36.19 -28.49
N ASN A 157 -23.18 36.73 -27.37
CA ASN A 157 -22.02 37.61 -27.31
C ASN A 157 -20.68 36.86 -27.22
N PHE A 158 -20.70 35.54 -27.13
CA PHE A 158 -19.47 34.74 -27.07
C PHE A 158 -18.85 34.66 -28.47
N PRO A 159 -17.57 35.02 -28.63
CA PRO A 159 -16.94 35.13 -29.96
C PRO A 159 -16.73 33.77 -30.67
N TYR A 160 -16.99 32.67 -29.99
CA TYR A 160 -16.77 31.30 -30.49
C TYR A 160 -18.03 30.45 -30.30
N LYS A 161 -18.23 29.48 -31.19
CA LYS A 161 -19.26 28.43 -30.98
C LYS A 161 -18.75 27.42 -29.96
N LEU A 162 -19.59 27.09 -28.99
CA LEU A 162 -19.28 26.07 -28.02
C LEU A 162 -19.16 24.69 -28.68
N THR A 163 -18.21 23.90 -28.23
CA THR A 163 -18.07 22.51 -28.64
C THR A 163 -19.19 21.65 -28.03
N GLU A 164 -19.41 20.46 -28.57
CA GLU A 164 -20.42 19.52 -28.05
C GLU A 164 -20.13 19.15 -26.57
N GLY A 165 -18.86 18.98 -26.20
CA GLY A 165 -18.44 18.71 -24.82
C GLY A 165 -18.78 19.85 -23.88
N GLN A 166 -18.57 21.11 -24.29
CA GLN A 166 -18.91 22.29 -23.49
C GLN A 166 -20.43 22.43 -23.31
N ASN A 167 -21.21 22.21 -24.40
CA ASN A 167 -22.66 22.22 -24.29
C ASN A 167 -23.19 21.10 -23.35
N LYS A 168 -22.55 19.93 -23.35
CA LYS A 168 -22.89 18.85 -22.43
C LYS A 168 -22.64 19.23 -20.98
N ILE A 169 -21.48 19.84 -20.71
CA ILE A 169 -21.12 20.29 -19.36
C ILE A 169 -22.08 21.37 -18.85
N LEU A 170 -22.46 22.37 -19.69
CA LEU A 170 -23.45 23.37 -19.32
C LEU A 170 -24.79 22.73 -18.91
N LYS A 171 -25.29 21.78 -19.70
CA LYS A 171 -26.52 21.04 -19.36
C LYS A 171 -26.40 20.23 -18.07
N GLU A 172 -25.21 19.72 -17.76
CA GLU A 172 -24.96 19.03 -16.49
C GLU A 172 -24.93 20.00 -15.31
N LEU A 173 -24.32 21.20 -15.48
CA LEU A 173 -24.32 22.26 -14.49
C LEU A 173 -25.75 22.74 -14.19
N ASP A 174 -26.58 22.97 -15.21
CA ASP A 174 -27.99 23.36 -15.05
C ASP A 174 -28.81 22.34 -14.26
N ARG A 175 -28.46 21.05 -14.37
CA ARG A 175 -29.12 20.00 -13.60
C ARG A 175 -28.59 19.93 -12.16
N ASP A 176 -27.36 20.38 -11.95
CA ASP A 176 -26.68 20.31 -10.67
C ASP A 176 -26.92 21.53 -9.78
N VAL A 177 -27.45 22.63 -10.33
CA VAL A 177 -27.87 23.85 -9.61
C VAL A 177 -29.35 23.83 -9.33
#